data_db4c3e4a0c68791f1b926e0c8ac8fad0
#
_entry.id   db4c3e4a0c68791f1b926e0c8ac8fad0
#
_cell.length_a   1.000
_cell.length_b   1.000
_cell.length_c   1.000
_cell.angle_alpha   90.00
_cell.angle_beta   90.00
_cell.angle_gamma   90.00
#
_symmetry.space_group_name_H-M   'P 1'
#
loop_
_entity.id
_entity.type
_entity.pdbx_description
1 polymer ?
#
loop_
_entity_poly.entity_id
_entity_poly.type
_entity_poly.pdbx_seq_one_letter_code
_entity_poly.pdbx_strand_id
1 'polypeptide(L)'
;MKKMKHEQALFKAALLAAVKYAEGRGAVKFDPTDSASLKLLYCYRLLVHDKIIQPLPEEQVAESSMRHRLVMWYARQLPADDPLLQ
;
A
#
# COMPACT_ATOMS: atom_id res chain seq x y z
N MET A 1 -3.14 19.49 -7.67
CA MET A 1 -2.43 18.21 -7.66
C MET A 1 -3.12 17.24 -8.57
N LYS A 2 -2.38 16.65 -9.47
CA LYS A 2 -2.97 15.74 -10.45
C LYS A 2 -3.24 14.39 -9.81
N LYS A 3 -4.49 13.99 -9.78
CA LYS A 3 -4.85 12.66 -9.28
C LYS A 3 -4.57 11.61 -10.35
N MET A 4 -4.06 10.47 -9.94
CA MET A 4 -3.88 9.35 -10.84
C MET A 4 -5.24 8.79 -11.23
N LYS A 5 -5.37 8.44 -12.51
CA LYS A 5 -6.55 7.70 -12.94
C LYS A 5 -6.61 6.37 -12.20
N HIS A 6 -7.80 5.97 -11.80
CA HIS A 6 -8.01 4.70 -11.12
C HIS A 6 -7.28 4.60 -9.77
N GLU A 7 -7.06 5.74 -9.11
CA GLU A 7 -6.34 5.73 -7.82
C GLU A 7 -7.00 4.82 -6.79
N GLN A 8 -8.34 4.84 -6.72
CA GLN A 8 -9.05 3.97 -5.78
C GLN A 8 -8.87 2.50 -6.11
N ALA A 9 -8.93 2.15 -7.39
CA ALA A 9 -8.72 0.77 -7.82
C ALA A 9 -7.27 0.35 -7.56
N LEU A 10 -6.32 1.23 -7.83
CA LEU A 10 -4.91 0.99 -7.52
C LEU A 10 -4.70 0.79 -6.03
N PHE A 11 -5.34 1.60 -5.20
CA PHE A 11 -5.20 1.47 -3.75
C PHE A 11 -5.76 0.13 -3.26
N LYS A 12 -6.93 -0.26 -3.74
CA LYS A 12 -7.51 -1.55 -3.35
C LYS A 12 -6.59 -2.70 -3.73
N ALA A 13 -6.07 -2.68 -4.96
CA ALA A 13 -5.16 -3.71 -5.42
C ALA A 13 -3.84 -3.69 -4.65
N ALA A 14 -3.33 -2.49 -4.37
CA ALA A 14 -2.09 -2.33 -3.60
C ALA A 14 -2.25 -2.85 -2.19
N LEU A 15 -3.37 -2.52 -1.54
CA LEU A 15 -3.63 -2.99 -0.19
C LEU A 15 -3.75 -4.50 -0.14
N LEU A 16 -4.46 -5.09 -1.09
CA LEU A 16 -4.60 -6.54 -1.17
C LEU A 16 -3.24 -7.21 -1.37
N ALA A 17 -2.42 -6.67 -2.26
CA ALA A 17 -1.08 -7.20 -2.49
C ALA A 17 -0.20 -7.09 -1.24
N ALA A 18 -0.29 -5.96 -0.54
CA ALA A 18 0.47 -5.75 0.70
C ALA A 18 0.01 -6.69 1.81
N VAL A 19 -1.30 -6.95 1.92
CA VAL A 19 -1.84 -7.89 2.89
C VAL A 19 -1.32 -9.30 2.59
N LYS A 20 -1.33 -9.71 1.33
CA LYS A 20 -0.80 -11.01 0.94
C LYS A 20 0.69 -11.13 1.25
N TYR A 21 1.43 -10.08 1.01
CA TYR A 21 2.84 -10.03 1.35
C TYR A 21 3.06 -10.22 2.85
N ALA A 22 2.31 -9.47 3.65
CA ALA A 22 2.44 -9.51 5.12
C ALA A 22 2.07 -10.88 5.67
N GLU A 23 1.00 -11.48 5.18
CA GLU A 23 0.58 -12.81 5.62
C GLU A 23 1.55 -13.88 5.17
N GLY A 24 2.08 -13.75 3.96
CA GLY A 24 3.08 -14.69 3.44
C GLY A 24 4.38 -14.66 4.21
N ARG A 25 4.72 -13.48 4.77
CA ARG A 25 5.89 -13.34 5.64
C ARG A 25 5.67 -13.95 7.03
N GLY A 26 4.42 -14.21 7.39
CA GLY A 26 4.11 -14.65 8.75
C GLY A 26 4.19 -13.53 9.78
N ALA A 27 4.31 -12.29 9.32
CA ALA A 27 4.45 -11.14 10.22
C ALA A 27 3.14 -10.78 10.90
N VAL A 28 2.03 -10.98 10.21
CA VAL A 28 0.71 -10.64 10.72
C VAL A 28 -0.34 -11.47 9.99
N LYS A 29 -1.42 -11.76 10.70
CA LYS A 29 -2.60 -12.39 10.11
C LYS A 29 -3.79 -11.47 10.36
N PHE A 30 -4.35 -10.95 9.29
CA PHE A 30 -5.46 -10.02 9.42
C PHE A 30 -6.78 -10.77 9.59
N ASP A 31 -7.64 -10.19 10.43
CA ASP A 31 -8.99 -10.67 10.62
C ASP A 31 -9.87 -10.08 9.50
N PRO A 32 -10.85 -10.82 8.97
CA PRO A 32 -11.76 -10.27 7.96
C PRO A 32 -12.51 -9.02 8.41
N THR A 33 -12.63 -8.82 9.72
CA THR A 33 -13.30 -7.63 10.28
C THR A 33 -12.38 -6.44 10.46
N ASP A 34 -11.06 -6.61 10.22
CA ASP A 34 -10.12 -5.50 10.36
C ASP A 34 -10.40 -4.44 9.33
N SER A 35 -10.33 -3.17 9.77
CA SER A 35 -10.57 -2.04 8.88
C SER A 35 -9.45 -1.88 7.85
N ALA A 36 -9.77 -1.24 6.74
CA ALA A 36 -8.77 -0.93 5.72
C ALA A 36 -7.67 -0.03 6.28
N SER A 37 -8.02 0.90 7.18
CA SER A 37 -7.05 1.79 7.81
C SER A 37 -6.05 1.01 8.65
N LEU A 38 -6.52 0.02 9.39
CA LEU A 38 -5.64 -0.83 10.20
C LEU A 38 -4.70 -1.64 9.32
N LYS A 39 -5.24 -2.25 8.27
CA LYS A 39 -4.43 -3.02 7.32
C LYS A 39 -3.39 -2.14 6.64
N LEU A 40 -3.77 -0.92 6.26
CA LEU A 40 -2.86 0.03 5.64
C LEU A 40 -1.69 0.35 6.58
N LEU A 41 -1.99 0.63 7.84
CA LEU A 41 -0.96 0.98 8.80
C LEU A 41 0.05 -0.15 9.00
N TYR A 42 -0.44 -1.36 9.21
CA TYR A 42 0.45 -2.50 9.42
C TYR A 42 1.27 -2.82 8.17
N CYS A 43 0.63 -2.79 7.00
CA CYS A 43 1.34 -3.04 5.75
C CYS A 43 2.41 -1.98 5.50
N TYR A 44 2.09 -0.71 5.74
CA TYR A 44 3.06 0.36 5.59
C TYR A 44 4.27 0.12 6.49
N ARG A 45 4.03 -0.17 7.77
CA ARG A 45 5.12 -0.39 8.73
C ARG A 45 5.98 -1.58 8.34
N LEU A 46 5.36 -2.66 7.87
CA LEU A 46 6.11 -3.85 7.47
C LEU A 46 6.98 -3.56 6.25
N LEU A 47 6.43 -2.89 5.25
CA LEU A 47 7.18 -2.57 4.04
C LEU A 47 8.35 -1.64 4.35
N VAL A 48 8.18 -0.70 5.28
CA VAL A 48 9.27 0.17 5.74
C VAL A 48 10.31 -0.66 6.48
N HIS A 49 9.87 -1.53 7.37
CA HIS A 49 10.77 -2.39 8.14
C HIS A 49 11.61 -3.27 7.23
N ASP A 50 11.02 -3.79 6.16
CA ASP A 50 11.71 -4.64 5.20
C ASP A 50 12.49 -3.84 4.16
N LYS A 51 12.51 -2.50 4.29
CA LYS A 51 13.24 -1.59 3.39
C LYS A 51 12.74 -1.66 1.95
N ILE A 52 11.48 -2.03 1.76
CA ILE A 52 10.87 -2.09 0.43
C ILE A 52 10.42 -0.71 0.00
N ILE A 53 9.90 0.09 0.95
CA ILE A 53 9.53 1.48 0.70
C ILE A 53 10.23 2.35 1.74
N GLN A 54 10.42 3.63 1.40
CA GLN A 54 11.06 4.56 2.31
C GLN A 54 10.05 5.09 3.32
N PRO A 55 10.47 5.30 4.59
CA PRO A 55 9.58 5.84 5.60
C PRO A 55 9.23 7.29 5.30
N LEU A 56 8.02 7.66 5.66
CA LEU A 56 7.59 9.04 5.60
C LEU A 56 8.20 9.82 6.76
N PRO A 57 8.49 11.12 6.57
CA PRO A 57 8.86 11.97 7.70
C PRO A 57 7.78 11.90 8.77
N GLU A 58 8.19 11.95 10.03
CA GLU A 58 7.27 11.79 11.15
C GLU A 58 6.08 12.73 11.07
N GLU A 59 6.32 13.97 10.67
CA GLU A 59 5.29 14.99 10.54
C GLU A 59 4.34 14.76 9.36
N GLN A 60 4.71 13.85 8.45
CA GLN A 60 3.90 13.56 7.26
C GLN A 60 3.24 12.17 7.33
N VAL A 61 3.37 11.49 8.45
CA VAL A 61 2.74 10.18 8.60
C VAL A 61 1.25 10.37 8.81
N ALA A 62 0.49 10.19 7.73
CA ALA A 62 -0.95 10.30 7.72
C ALA A 62 -1.50 9.21 6.81
N GLU A 63 -2.78 8.90 6.98
CA GLU A 63 -3.40 7.83 6.19
C GLU A 63 -3.28 8.09 4.69
N SER A 64 -3.52 9.32 4.25
CA SER A 64 -3.42 9.65 2.82
C SER A 64 -2.01 9.47 2.28
N SER A 65 -1.01 9.84 3.07
CA SER A 65 0.40 9.69 2.67
C SER A 65 0.82 8.22 2.61
N MET A 66 0.39 7.42 3.58
CA MET A 66 0.67 5.99 3.58
C MET A 66 -0.01 5.30 2.40
N ARG A 67 -1.26 5.69 2.12
CA ARG A 67 -2.00 5.18 0.96
C ARG A 67 -1.25 5.45 -0.34
N HIS A 68 -0.75 6.67 -0.48
CA HIS A 68 0.02 7.06 -1.67
C HIS A 68 1.29 6.21 -1.80
N ARG A 69 1.99 5.97 -0.71
CA ARG A 69 3.19 5.13 -0.73
C ARG A 69 2.89 3.72 -1.21
N LEU A 70 1.80 3.13 -0.74
CA LEU A 70 1.40 1.80 -1.17
C LEU A 70 1.04 1.78 -2.65
N VAL A 71 0.30 2.78 -3.11
CA VAL A 71 -0.09 2.89 -4.52
C VAL A 71 1.14 2.97 -5.40
N MET A 72 2.12 3.81 -5.03
CA MET A 72 3.34 3.94 -5.80
C MET A 72 4.15 2.65 -5.82
N TRP A 73 4.24 1.98 -4.68
CA TRP A 73 4.93 0.68 -4.59
C TRP A 73 4.30 -0.35 -5.52
N TYR A 74 2.97 -0.43 -5.48
CA TYR A 74 2.26 -1.39 -6.31
C TYR A 74 2.35 -1.04 -7.79
N ALA A 75 2.18 0.23 -8.13
CA ALA A 75 2.21 0.69 -9.52
C ALA A 75 3.53 0.37 -10.20
N ARG A 76 4.63 0.40 -9.46
CA ARG A 76 5.95 0.09 -10.02
C ARG A 76 6.09 -1.38 -10.43
N GLN A 77 5.23 -2.24 -9.91
CA GLN A 77 5.26 -3.68 -10.22
C GLN A 77 4.39 -4.02 -11.41
N LEU A 78 3.57 -3.09 -11.87
CA LEU A 78 2.67 -3.31 -12.99
C LEU A 78 3.35 -3.01 -14.31
N PRO A 79 2.96 -3.74 -15.40
CA PRO A 79 3.44 -3.40 -16.72
C PRO A 79 3.01 -1.98 -17.10
N ALA A 80 3.81 -1.32 -17.94
CA ALA A 80 3.52 0.06 -18.33
C ALA A 80 2.18 0.20 -19.07
N ASP A 81 1.70 -0.86 -19.69
CA ASP A 81 0.45 -0.87 -20.43
C ASP A 81 -0.73 -1.39 -19.60
N ASP A 82 -0.54 -1.56 -18.30
CA ASP A 82 -1.62 -2.02 -17.42
C ASP A 82 -2.74 -0.99 -17.37
N PRO A 83 -4.02 -1.43 -17.51
CA PRO A 83 -5.15 -0.50 -17.51
C PRO A 83 -5.23 0.38 -16.26
N LEU A 84 -4.73 -0.09 -15.12
CA LEU A 84 -4.75 0.69 -13.88
C LEU A 84 -3.78 1.87 -13.90
N LEU A 85 -2.83 1.87 -14.84
CA LEU A 85 -1.86 2.95 -14.97
C LEU A 85 -2.26 4.00 -16.01
N GLN A 86 -3.36 3.77 -16.74
CA GLN A 86 -3.82 4.66 -17.81
C GLN A 86 -4.89 5.63 -17.36
#